data_06bf51cb5575e3a9fe879daef9e0ea1d
#
_entry.id   06bf51cb5575e3a9fe879daef9e0ea1d
#
_cell.length_a   1.000
_cell.length_b   1.000
_cell.length_c   1.000
_cell.angle_alpha   90.00
_cell.angle_beta   90.00
_cell.angle_gamma   90.00
#
_symmetry.space_group_name_H-M   'P 1'
#
loop_
_entity.id
_entity.type
_entity.pdbx_description
1 polymer ?
#
loop_
_entity_poly.entity_id
_entity_poly.type
_entity_poly.pdbx_seq_one_letter_code
_entity_poly.pdbx_strand_id
1 'polypeptide(L)'
;GKQPREHQLRAMSAAHAYFQDHDRGKLIMACGTGKTYTALKIAEDLLNNKGLVLFMVPSISLLGQSLNAWCADAVNPIKGICICSDSRASRKIKKDFDDTQDSIVDLAVPATTNPKSIAKQLKLYRNHNGLTVVFSTYQSIEAIHAAQHEILKETAGTYGKFDLIVCDEAHRTT
;
A
#
# COMPACT_ATOMS: atom_id res chain seq x y z
N GLY A 1 -19.22 -17.62 0.00
CA GLY A 1 -17.93 -16.98 0.15
C GLY A 1 -17.31 -17.20 1.51
N LYS A 2 -16.01 -17.02 1.60
CA LYS A 2 -15.30 -17.19 2.86
C LYS A 2 -15.50 -15.97 3.76
N GLN A 3 -15.82 -16.23 5.02
CA GLN A 3 -15.88 -15.17 6.02
C GLN A 3 -14.46 -14.76 6.41
N PRO A 4 -14.21 -13.48 6.66
CA PRO A 4 -12.91 -13.06 7.19
C PRO A 4 -12.71 -13.64 8.58
N ARG A 5 -11.48 -14.05 8.86
CA ARG A 5 -11.13 -14.52 10.20
C ARG A 5 -11.14 -13.35 11.18
N GLU A 6 -11.38 -13.66 12.44
CA GLU A 6 -11.46 -12.64 13.50
C GLU A 6 -10.23 -11.72 13.54
N HIS A 7 -9.04 -12.27 13.41
CA HIS A 7 -7.82 -11.47 13.41
C HIS A 7 -7.73 -10.54 12.18
N GLN A 8 -8.29 -10.94 11.04
CA GLN A 8 -8.36 -10.08 9.85
C GLN A 8 -9.33 -8.91 10.08
N LEU A 9 -10.48 -9.18 10.67
CA LEU A 9 -11.43 -8.12 11.02
C LEU A 9 -10.82 -7.13 12.00
N ARG A 10 -10.09 -7.61 13.00
CA ARG A 10 -9.40 -6.73 13.95
C ARG A 10 -8.33 -5.88 13.27
N ALA A 11 -7.56 -6.47 12.37
CA ALA A 11 -6.55 -5.74 11.60
C ALA A 11 -7.19 -4.66 10.72
N MET A 12 -8.30 -4.98 10.05
CA MET A 12 -9.04 -4.03 9.23
C MET A 12 -9.59 -2.88 10.08
N SER A 13 -10.17 -3.19 11.24
CA SER A 13 -10.67 -2.16 12.16
C SER A 13 -9.56 -1.27 12.68
N ALA A 14 -8.41 -1.85 13.03
CA ALA A 14 -7.24 -1.08 13.46
C ALA A 14 -6.76 -0.15 12.34
N ALA A 15 -6.70 -0.63 11.10
CA ALA A 15 -6.32 0.18 9.95
C ALA A 15 -7.25 1.38 9.78
N HIS A 16 -8.55 1.16 9.86
CA HIS A 16 -9.54 2.24 9.76
C HIS A 16 -9.35 3.27 10.88
N ALA A 17 -9.08 2.82 12.10
CA ALA A 17 -8.87 3.71 13.24
C ALA A 17 -7.58 4.52 13.11
N TYR A 18 -6.48 3.90 12.67
CA TYR A 18 -5.19 4.59 12.53
C TYR A 18 -5.22 5.71 11.51
N PHE A 19 -6.01 5.57 10.44
CA PHE A 19 -5.98 6.52 9.32
C PHE A 19 -7.24 7.37 9.21
N GLN A 20 -8.07 7.41 10.25
CA GLN A 20 -9.35 8.11 10.19
C GLN A 20 -9.19 9.63 10.06
N ASP A 21 -8.26 10.23 10.78
CA ASP A 21 -8.19 11.69 10.91
C ASP A 21 -6.97 12.34 10.23
N HIS A 22 -6.13 11.57 9.56
CA HIS A 22 -4.83 12.06 9.11
C HIS A 22 -4.63 12.05 7.59
N ASP A 23 -5.63 11.63 6.83
CA ASP A 23 -5.49 11.40 5.40
C ASP A 23 -6.61 12.08 4.63
N ARG A 24 -6.30 12.50 3.40
CA ARG A 24 -7.21 13.32 2.59
C ARG A 24 -8.39 12.56 2.02
N GLY A 25 -8.24 11.28 1.80
CA GLY A 25 -9.32 10.50 1.20
C GLY A 25 -9.19 9.02 1.47
N LYS A 26 -10.34 8.34 1.40
CA LYS A 26 -10.41 6.91 1.63
C LYS A 26 -11.33 6.27 0.60
N LEU A 27 -10.83 5.24 -0.07
CA LEU A 27 -11.59 4.47 -1.03
C LEU A 27 -11.70 3.03 -0.55
N ILE A 28 -12.92 2.60 -0.33
CA ILE A 28 -13.21 1.20 0.06
C ILE A 28 -13.71 0.49 -1.18
N MET A 29 -13.07 -0.63 -1.52
CA MET A 29 -13.51 -1.42 -2.68
C MET A 29 -13.75 -2.87 -2.30
N ALA A 30 -14.76 -3.45 -2.94
CA ALA A 30 -14.98 -4.88 -2.89
C ALA A 30 -14.01 -5.60 -3.83
N CYS A 31 -13.90 -6.90 -3.68
CA CYS A 31 -13.02 -7.75 -4.47
C CYS A 31 -13.36 -7.74 -5.97
N GLY A 32 -12.34 -7.81 -6.80
CA GLY A 32 -12.49 -8.04 -8.22
C GLY A 32 -11.46 -7.27 -9.05
N THR A 33 -11.02 -7.85 -10.17
CA THR A 33 -9.98 -7.28 -11.02
C THR A 33 -10.38 -5.94 -11.63
N GLY A 34 -11.64 -5.80 -12.05
CA GLY A 34 -12.14 -4.54 -12.58
C GLY A 34 -12.14 -3.42 -11.55
N LYS A 35 -12.31 -3.75 -10.28
CA LYS A 35 -12.31 -2.77 -9.20
C LYS A 35 -10.89 -2.30 -8.86
N THR A 36 -9.90 -3.16 -8.98
CA THR A 36 -8.49 -2.79 -8.81
C THR A 36 -8.08 -1.76 -9.86
N TYR A 37 -8.45 -1.98 -11.11
CA TYR A 37 -8.21 -1.04 -12.19
C TYR A 37 -8.95 0.29 -11.96
N THR A 38 -10.23 0.21 -11.59
CA THR A 38 -11.03 1.41 -11.30
C THR A 38 -10.43 2.22 -10.17
N ALA A 39 -9.96 1.57 -9.11
CA ALA A 39 -9.28 2.25 -7.99
C ALA A 39 -8.02 2.99 -8.45
N LEU A 40 -7.23 2.39 -9.34
CA LEU A 40 -6.07 3.06 -9.93
C LEU A 40 -6.48 4.33 -10.68
N LYS A 41 -7.49 4.24 -11.53
CA LYS A 41 -7.95 5.41 -12.31
C LYS A 41 -8.51 6.51 -11.43
N ILE A 42 -9.21 6.15 -10.37
CA ILE A 42 -9.68 7.10 -9.37
C ILE A 42 -8.49 7.78 -8.67
N ALA A 43 -7.49 7.01 -8.25
CA ALA A 43 -6.30 7.55 -7.60
C ALA A 43 -5.54 8.50 -8.52
N GLU A 44 -5.33 8.12 -9.76
CA GLU A 44 -4.66 8.96 -10.75
C GLU A 44 -5.40 10.29 -10.97
N ASP A 45 -6.73 10.21 -11.07
CA ASP A 45 -7.57 11.39 -11.28
C ASP A 45 -7.59 12.31 -10.05
N LEU A 46 -7.87 11.75 -8.88
CA LEU A 46 -7.95 12.53 -7.64
C LEU A 46 -6.63 13.19 -7.26
N LEU A 47 -5.51 12.52 -7.52
CA LEU A 47 -4.19 13.00 -7.13
C LEU A 47 -3.41 13.63 -8.27
N ASN A 48 -4.02 13.75 -9.43
CA ASN A 48 -3.39 14.32 -10.62
C ASN A 48 -2.07 13.61 -10.94
N ASN A 49 -2.07 12.29 -10.86
CA ASN A 49 -0.94 11.39 -11.13
C ASN A 49 0.28 11.64 -10.23
N LYS A 50 0.11 12.25 -9.07
CA LYS A 50 1.20 12.50 -8.14
C LYS A 50 0.69 12.46 -6.70
N GLY A 51 1.43 11.80 -5.83
CA GLY A 51 1.08 11.74 -4.41
C GLY A 51 1.39 10.40 -3.78
N LEU A 52 1.06 10.29 -2.51
CA LEU A 52 1.34 9.13 -1.68
C LEU A 52 0.03 8.37 -1.40
N VAL A 53 -0.01 7.12 -1.82
CA VAL A 53 -1.17 6.24 -1.67
C VAL A 53 -0.81 5.06 -0.78
N LEU A 54 -1.72 4.70 0.10
CA LEU A 54 -1.65 3.44 0.84
C LEU A 54 -2.69 2.49 0.27
N PHE A 55 -2.26 1.32 -0.19
CA PHE A 55 -3.13 0.28 -0.72
C PHE A 55 -3.07 -0.93 0.21
N MET A 56 -4.17 -1.21 0.90
CA MET A 56 -4.24 -2.30 1.86
C MET A 56 -5.10 -3.45 1.37
N VAL A 57 -4.61 -4.66 1.57
CA VAL A 57 -5.25 -5.90 1.16
C VAL A 57 -5.29 -6.91 2.31
N PRO A 58 -6.24 -7.85 2.29
CA PRO A 58 -6.37 -8.83 3.36
C PRO A 58 -5.38 -9.99 3.29
N SER A 59 -4.71 -10.20 2.17
CA SER A 59 -3.81 -11.36 2.01
C SER A 59 -2.60 -11.02 1.16
N ILE A 60 -1.53 -11.79 1.35
CA ILE A 60 -0.28 -11.67 0.59
C ILE A 60 -0.51 -11.95 -0.90
N SER A 61 -1.38 -12.88 -1.22
CA SER A 61 -1.72 -13.21 -2.60
C SER A 61 -2.32 -12.00 -3.32
N LEU A 62 -3.25 -11.32 -2.68
CA LEU A 62 -3.86 -10.10 -3.22
C LEU A 62 -2.85 -8.95 -3.30
N LEU A 63 -1.87 -8.91 -2.41
CA LEU A 63 -0.82 -7.92 -2.43
C LEU A 63 -0.04 -7.96 -3.75
N GLY A 64 0.43 -9.13 -4.15
CA GLY A 64 1.16 -9.30 -5.40
C GLY A 64 0.31 -8.97 -6.63
N GLN A 65 -0.94 -9.42 -6.64
CA GLN A 65 -1.86 -9.14 -7.74
C GLN A 65 -2.13 -7.65 -7.90
N SER A 66 -2.37 -6.94 -6.80
CA SER A 66 -2.65 -5.51 -6.82
C SER A 66 -1.43 -4.70 -7.28
N LEU A 67 -0.26 -5.08 -6.79
CA LEU A 67 1.01 -4.48 -7.18
C LEU A 67 1.22 -4.60 -8.70
N ASN A 68 1.10 -5.81 -9.23
CA ASN A 68 1.29 -6.06 -10.65
C ASN A 68 0.28 -5.32 -11.51
N ALA A 69 -0.98 -5.33 -11.11
CA ALA A 69 -2.05 -4.64 -11.85
C ALA A 69 -1.82 -3.14 -11.92
N TRP A 70 -1.49 -2.52 -10.81
CA TRP A 70 -1.27 -1.07 -10.76
C TRP A 70 -0.02 -0.65 -11.53
N CYS A 71 1.06 -1.40 -11.40
CA CYS A 71 2.30 -1.09 -12.13
C CYS A 71 2.14 -1.26 -13.63
N ALA A 72 1.35 -2.24 -14.08
CA ALA A 72 1.11 -2.48 -15.49
C ALA A 72 0.21 -1.42 -16.14
N ASP A 73 -0.78 -0.92 -15.40
CA ASP A 73 -1.84 -0.08 -15.96
C ASP A 73 -1.72 1.42 -15.65
N ALA A 74 -0.74 1.81 -14.82
CA ALA A 74 -0.55 3.21 -14.46
C ALA A 74 -0.08 4.04 -15.65
N VAL A 75 -0.60 5.26 -15.77
CA VAL A 75 -0.21 6.20 -16.83
C VAL A 75 1.25 6.61 -16.67
N ASN A 76 1.64 6.96 -15.44
CA ASN A 76 3.04 7.28 -15.11
C ASN A 76 3.63 6.16 -14.26
N PRO A 77 4.95 5.89 -14.37
CA PRO A 77 5.57 4.86 -13.54
C PRO A 77 5.32 5.07 -12.04
N ILE A 78 4.92 4.01 -11.37
CA ILE A 78 4.66 4.01 -9.93
C ILE A 78 5.95 3.65 -9.18
N LYS A 79 6.25 4.38 -8.11
CA LYS A 79 7.22 3.93 -7.11
C LYS A 79 6.45 3.16 -6.04
N GLY A 80 6.73 1.88 -5.94
CA GLY A 80 6.01 0.99 -5.03
C GLY A 80 6.88 0.49 -3.89
N ILE A 81 6.28 0.43 -2.71
CA ILE A 81 6.88 -0.22 -1.54
C ILE A 81 5.90 -1.30 -1.11
N CYS A 82 6.39 -2.54 -1.04
CA CYS A 82 5.55 -3.67 -0.67
C CYS A 82 5.90 -4.12 0.74
N ILE A 83 4.91 -4.13 1.63
CA ILE A 83 5.11 -4.43 3.04
C ILE A 83 4.26 -5.65 3.43
N CYS A 84 4.91 -6.69 3.89
CA CYS A 84 4.23 -7.84 4.44
C CYS A 84 5.07 -8.48 5.55
N SER A 85 4.40 -9.20 6.44
CA SER A 85 5.04 -9.80 7.61
C SER A 85 5.84 -11.06 7.30
N ASP A 86 5.69 -11.64 6.10
CA ASP A 86 6.36 -12.87 5.71
C ASP A 86 7.51 -12.58 4.75
N SER A 87 8.74 -12.80 5.20
CA SER A 87 9.94 -12.56 4.41
C SER A 87 10.05 -13.47 3.17
N ARG A 88 9.49 -14.68 3.23
CA ARG A 88 9.47 -15.59 2.07
C ARG A 88 8.53 -15.07 1.00
N ALA A 89 7.36 -14.60 1.40
CA ALA A 89 6.39 -14.00 0.49
C ALA A 89 6.94 -12.73 -0.15
N SER A 90 7.63 -11.88 0.62
CA SER A 90 8.27 -10.68 0.11
C SER A 90 9.29 -11.00 -0.96
N ARG A 91 10.13 -12.01 -0.73
CA ARG A 91 11.13 -12.43 -1.72
C ARG A 91 10.51 -13.01 -2.98
N LYS A 92 9.43 -13.77 -2.84
CA LYS A 92 8.70 -14.30 -3.99
C LYS A 92 8.07 -13.20 -4.83
N ILE A 93 7.44 -12.24 -4.20
CA ILE A 93 6.83 -11.09 -4.89
C ILE A 93 7.92 -10.33 -5.66
N LYS A 94 9.06 -10.08 -5.04
CA LYS A 94 10.18 -9.40 -5.69
C LYS A 94 10.68 -10.17 -6.90
N LYS A 95 10.89 -11.48 -6.76
CA LYS A 95 11.36 -12.33 -7.85
C LYS A 95 10.37 -12.32 -9.02
N ASP A 96 9.10 -12.57 -8.74
CA ASP A 96 8.06 -12.59 -9.76
C ASP A 96 7.96 -11.25 -10.50
N PHE A 97 8.15 -10.15 -9.77
CA PHE A 97 8.10 -8.81 -10.33
C PHE A 97 9.34 -8.48 -11.15
N ASP A 98 10.54 -8.79 -10.66
CA ASP A 98 11.80 -8.55 -11.36
C ASP A 98 11.89 -9.33 -12.67
N ASP A 99 11.27 -10.51 -12.73
CA ASP A 99 11.25 -11.35 -13.94
C ASP A 99 10.34 -10.78 -15.03
N THR A 100 9.44 -9.86 -14.69
CA THR A 100 8.43 -9.37 -15.62
C THR A 100 8.60 -7.93 -16.08
N GLN A 101 9.36 -7.11 -15.35
CA GLN A 101 9.51 -5.69 -15.68
C GLN A 101 10.84 -5.10 -15.21
N ASP A 102 11.25 -4.01 -15.85
CA ASP A 102 12.27 -3.11 -15.33
C ASP A 102 11.72 -2.52 -14.02
N SER A 103 12.08 -3.16 -12.94
CA SER A 103 11.41 -2.99 -11.68
C SER A 103 11.63 -1.61 -11.06
N ILE A 104 10.54 -0.91 -10.85
CA ILE A 104 10.48 0.35 -10.09
C ILE A 104 9.97 0.08 -8.67
N VAL A 105 9.87 -1.20 -8.29
CA VAL A 105 9.31 -1.59 -7.00
C VAL A 105 10.41 -2.03 -6.05
N ASP A 106 10.49 -1.37 -4.92
CA ASP A 106 11.34 -1.80 -3.81
C ASP A 106 10.51 -2.60 -2.81
N LEU A 107 11.01 -3.78 -2.46
CA LEU A 107 10.41 -4.54 -1.39
C LEU A 107 11.01 -4.13 -0.05
N ALA A 108 10.16 -3.62 0.83
CA ALA A 108 10.58 -3.34 2.19
C ALA A 108 10.86 -4.66 2.93
N VAL A 109 11.74 -4.61 3.90
CA VAL A 109 11.92 -5.71 4.86
C VAL A 109 10.60 -5.98 5.59
N PRO A 110 10.40 -7.16 6.18
CA PRO A 110 9.16 -7.45 6.90
C PRO A 110 8.77 -6.32 7.85
N ALA A 111 7.53 -5.91 7.76
CA ALA A 111 7.03 -4.71 8.44
C ALA A 111 7.22 -4.75 9.96
N THR A 112 7.19 -5.94 10.55
CA THR A 112 7.38 -6.13 11.99
C THR A 112 8.79 -5.81 12.48
N THR A 113 9.76 -5.68 11.58
CA THR A 113 11.17 -5.57 11.97
C THR A 113 11.77 -4.19 11.79
N ASN A 114 11.22 -3.33 10.91
CA ASN A 114 11.94 -2.09 10.63
C ASN A 114 11.10 -0.94 10.05
N PRO A 115 10.34 -0.22 10.89
CA PRO A 115 9.63 0.99 10.44
C PRO A 115 10.56 2.08 9.89
N LYS A 116 11.79 2.16 10.38
CA LYS A 116 12.78 3.15 9.91
C LYS A 116 13.22 2.92 8.48
N SER A 117 13.33 1.66 8.05
CA SER A 117 13.63 1.33 6.66
C SER A 117 12.50 1.75 5.73
N ILE A 118 11.27 1.54 6.13
CA ILE A 118 10.09 1.98 5.38
C ILE A 118 10.11 3.51 5.23
N ALA A 119 10.34 4.20 6.34
CA ALA A 119 10.43 5.66 6.36
C ALA A 119 11.53 6.17 5.43
N LYS A 120 12.69 5.53 5.46
CA LYS A 120 13.82 5.88 4.60
C LYS A 120 13.46 5.75 3.12
N GLN A 121 12.82 4.66 2.73
CA GLN A 121 12.40 4.45 1.34
C GLN A 121 11.35 5.47 0.91
N LEU A 122 10.38 5.77 1.75
CA LEU A 122 9.38 6.78 1.46
C LEU A 122 10.01 8.15 1.23
N LYS A 123 11.01 8.51 2.04
CA LYS A 123 11.74 9.77 1.84
C LYS A 123 12.50 9.81 0.51
N LEU A 124 13.04 8.68 0.07
CA LEU A 124 13.72 8.61 -1.24
C LEU A 124 12.77 8.92 -2.39
N TYR A 125 11.48 8.59 -2.25
CA TYR A 125 10.49 8.80 -3.30
C TYR A 125 9.71 10.11 -3.18
N ARG A 126 10.07 10.95 -2.22
CA ARG A 126 9.35 12.18 -1.88
C ARG A 126 9.06 13.09 -3.08
N ASN A 127 10.01 13.18 -4.02
CA ASN A 127 9.89 14.06 -5.19
C ASN A 127 9.58 13.29 -6.48
N HIS A 128 9.11 12.05 -6.38
CA HIS A 128 8.76 11.26 -7.55
C HIS A 128 7.65 11.94 -8.36
N ASN A 129 7.84 12.00 -9.67
CA ASN A 129 6.83 12.52 -10.59
C ASN A 129 5.89 11.38 -11.04
N GLY A 130 4.97 11.04 -10.19
CA GLY A 130 4.05 9.93 -10.35
C GLY A 130 3.52 9.52 -8.99
N LEU A 131 2.70 8.49 -8.93
CA LEU A 131 2.21 7.96 -7.68
C LEU A 131 3.30 7.19 -6.93
N THR A 132 3.41 7.42 -5.64
CA THR A 132 4.14 6.56 -4.72
C THR A 132 3.12 5.76 -3.93
N VAL A 133 3.21 4.44 -4.01
CA VAL A 133 2.19 3.56 -3.42
C VAL A 133 2.82 2.59 -2.44
N VAL A 134 2.31 2.58 -1.23
CA VAL A 134 2.65 1.57 -0.23
C VAL A 134 1.59 0.48 -0.32
N PHE A 135 2.00 -0.70 -0.78
CA PHE A 135 1.14 -1.88 -0.82
C PHE A 135 1.37 -2.70 0.44
N SER A 136 0.35 -2.94 1.20
CA SER A 136 0.47 -3.60 2.49
C SER A 136 -0.69 -4.54 2.79
N THR A 137 -0.40 -5.59 3.55
CA THR A 137 -1.46 -6.34 4.20
C THR A 137 -1.97 -5.57 5.41
N TYR A 138 -3.22 -5.83 5.83
CA TYR A 138 -3.79 -5.21 7.02
C TYR A 138 -2.99 -5.54 8.29
N GLN A 139 -2.37 -6.71 8.35
CA GLN A 139 -1.60 -7.14 9.51
C GLN A 139 -0.35 -6.30 9.74
N SER A 140 0.11 -5.56 8.74
CA SER A 140 1.32 -4.74 8.82
C SER A 140 1.05 -3.28 9.20
N ILE A 141 -0.17 -2.98 9.61
CA ILE A 141 -0.61 -1.60 9.84
C ILE A 141 0.21 -0.84 10.90
N GLU A 142 0.60 -1.54 11.96
CA GLU A 142 1.36 -0.90 13.04
C GLU A 142 2.72 -0.38 12.57
N ALA A 143 3.40 -1.16 11.73
CA ALA A 143 4.69 -0.75 11.19
C ALA A 143 4.55 0.43 10.22
N ILE A 144 3.48 0.45 9.44
CA ILE A 144 3.19 1.57 8.53
C ILE A 144 2.91 2.83 9.33
N HIS A 145 2.11 2.72 10.37
CA HIS A 145 1.79 3.85 11.25
C HIS A 145 3.05 4.39 11.92
N ALA A 146 3.91 3.51 12.43
CA ALA A 146 5.18 3.91 13.02
C ALA A 146 6.09 4.61 12.00
N ALA A 147 6.18 4.08 10.78
CA ALA A 147 6.96 4.68 9.70
C ALA A 147 6.41 6.05 9.31
N GLN A 148 5.10 6.20 9.23
CA GLN A 148 4.45 7.48 8.94
C GLN A 148 4.79 8.52 9.99
N HIS A 149 4.74 8.16 11.27
CA HIS A 149 5.14 9.04 12.36
C HIS A 149 6.59 9.50 12.25
N GLU A 150 7.50 8.60 11.94
CA GLU A 150 8.91 8.96 11.75
C GLU A 150 9.07 9.97 10.61
N ILE A 151 8.40 9.76 9.49
CA ILE A 151 8.50 10.67 8.34
C ILE A 151 7.91 12.04 8.68
N LEU A 152 6.75 12.08 9.31
CA LEU A 152 6.11 13.33 9.71
C LEU A 152 7.01 14.13 10.64
N LYS A 153 7.67 13.46 11.59
CA LYS A 153 8.60 14.09 12.51
C LYS A 153 9.83 14.63 11.78
N GLU A 154 10.46 13.83 10.94
CA GLU A 154 11.69 14.21 10.21
C GLU A 154 11.46 15.28 9.16
N THR A 155 10.26 15.39 8.62
CA THR A 155 9.93 16.35 7.57
C THR A 155 9.13 17.55 8.09
N ALA A 156 9.00 17.69 9.40
CA ALA A 156 8.20 18.75 10.05
C ALA A 156 6.76 18.79 9.51
N GLY A 157 6.19 17.62 9.23
CA GLY A 157 4.81 17.48 8.76
C GLY A 157 4.59 17.79 7.28
N THR A 158 5.66 18.00 6.51
CA THR A 158 5.51 18.34 5.07
C THR A 158 5.33 17.12 4.17
N TYR A 159 5.67 15.94 4.65
CA TYR A 159 5.53 14.69 3.89
C TYR A 159 5.22 13.54 4.85
N GLY A 160 4.54 12.50 4.34
CA GLY A 160 4.25 11.29 5.11
C GLY A 160 2.76 11.06 5.37
N LYS A 161 1.92 12.04 5.11
CA LYS A 161 0.48 11.82 5.13
C LYS A 161 0.05 11.18 3.82
N PHE A 162 -0.77 10.15 3.93
CA PHE A 162 -1.32 9.53 2.73
C PHE A 162 -2.38 10.45 2.11
N ASP A 163 -2.24 10.70 0.82
CA ASP A 163 -3.22 11.49 0.07
C ASP A 163 -4.48 10.69 -0.22
N LEU A 164 -4.32 9.37 -0.34
CA LEU A 164 -5.43 8.45 -0.55
C LEU A 164 -5.12 7.12 0.12
N ILE A 165 -6.13 6.51 0.73
CA ILE A 165 -6.05 5.15 1.28
C ILE A 165 -7.05 4.29 0.53
N VAL A 166 -6.55 3.23 -0.10
CA VAL A 166 -7.39 2.23 -0.78
C VAL A 166 -7.46 1.00 0.10
N CYS A 167 -8.66 0.61 0.47
CA CYS A 167 -8.91 -0.56 1.31
C CYS A 167 -9.63 -1.63 0.48
N ASP A 168 -8.93 -2.72 0.19
CA ASP A 168 -9.55 -3.88 -0.46
C ASP A 168 -10.16 -4.78 0.60
N GLU A 169 -11.48 -4.82 0.65
CA GLU A 169 -12.24 -5.61 1.61
C GLU A 169 -12.82 -6.86 0.95
N ALA A 170 -12.01 -7.58 0.21
CA ALA A 170 -12.41 -8.75 -0.58
C ALA A 170 -13.22 -9.78 0.21
N HIS A 171 -12.93 -9.94 1.50
CA HIS A 171 -13.61 -10.92 2.34
C HIS A 171 -14.99 -10.50 2.81
N ARG A 172 -15.41 -9.27 2.54
CA ARG A 172 -16.73 -8.77 2.91
C ARG A 172 -17.77 -8.91 1.80
N THR A 173 -17.36 -9.35 0.64
CA THR A 173 -18.20 -9.41 -0.54
C THR A 173 -18.72 -10.82 -0.77
N THR A 174 -19.66 -11.23 -0.03
CA THR A 174 -20.28 -12.53 -0.22
C THR A 174 -21.76 -12.43 -0.45
#